data_981e1532c4833057133cd685d64de43d
#
_entry.id   981e1532c4833057133cd685d64de43d
#
_cell.length_a   1.000
_cell.length_b   1.000
_cell.length_c   1.000
_cell.angle_alpha   90.00
_cell.angle_beta   90.00
_cell.angle_gamma   90.00
#
_symmetry.space_group_name_H-M   'P 1'
#
loop_
_entity.id
_entity.type
_entity.pdbx_description
1 polymer ?
#
loop_
_entity_poly.entity_id
_entity_poly.type
_entity_poly.pdbx_seq_one_letter_code
_entity_poly.pdbx_strand_id
1 'polypeptide(L)'
;MGSVRSDGCDLYYEEVGEGAPILLIHPSGATASTWGSATEELARIGRVISYDRRGYARSGGEPVRSVSTHTTDAAAILEHLRTPPAVVVGTSAGATMAIDLAVRRPDLVQVVIAHESPWRFTRHLPTVPQVAALAKIGSLALRGRHGDAAEALLRSAYSYRDGGTAWDAFPEEWRRAARRNARAALADFLITIGNYPSSADLATVEVPVVCTHGSRSPNFMFRVTRSLASAIPAARMHRIEGAGHAAPFDATTNFVQLIADTIHLLTP
;
A
#
# COMPACT_ATOMS: atom_id res chain seq x y z
N MET A 1 -19.15 7.96 -4.63
CA MET A 1 -18.09 8.81 -4.03
C MET A 1 -18.65 9.62 -2.88
N GLY A 2 -17.87 9.83 -1.85
CA GLY A 2 -18.29 10.51 -0.64
C GLY A 2 -17.11 11.01 0.19
N SER A 3 -17.44 11.46 1.41
CA SER A 3 -16.45 11.87 2.40
C SER A 3 -16.87 11.35 3.77
N VAL A 4 -15.89 10.94 4.57
CA VAL A 4 -16.09 10.50 5.96
C VAL A 4 -15.17 11.26 6.90
N ARG A 5 -15.68 11.64 8.07
CA ARG A 5 -14.91 12.32 9.10
C ARG A 5 -14.17 11.30 9.97
N SER A 6 -12.85 11.43 10.09
CA SER A 6 -11.98 10.62 10.95
C SER A 6 -10.99 11.53 11.68
N ASP A 7 -11.00 11.56 13.00
CA ASP A 7 -10.09 12.35 13.85
C ASP A 7 -9.78 13.76 13.30
N GLY A 8 -10.84 14.52 13.00
CA GLY A 8 -10.73 15.88 12.49
C GLY A 8 -10.34 16.02 11.01
N CYS A 9 -10.18 14.92 10.30
CA CYS A 9 -9.85 14.87 8.87
C CYS A 9 -11.06 14.41 8.06
N ASP A 10 -11.35 15.07 6.93
CA ASP A 10 -12.34 14.62 5.96
C ASP A 10 -11.62 13.75 4.92
N LEU A 11 -11.98 12.47 4.88
CA LEU A 11 -11.40 11.48 3.98
C LEU A 11 -12.30 11.30 2.77
N TYR A 12 -11.77 11.55 1.59
CA TYR A 12 -12.47 11.30 0.33
C TYR A 12 -12.39 9.83 -0.05
N TYR A 13 -13.52 9.24 -0.46
CA TYR A 13 -13.57 7.86 -0.96
C TYR A 13 -14.42 7.72 -2.22
N GLU A 14 -14.18 6.68 -2.97
CA GLU A 14 -14.91 6.24 -4.15
C GLU A 14 -15.36 4.80 -3.96
N GLU A 15 -16.53 4.48 -4.53
CA GLU A 15 -17.09 3.13 -4.55
C GLU A 15 -17.52 2.78 -5.96
N VAL A 16 -17.20 1.56 -6.38
CA VAL A 16 -17.57 0.99 -7.68
C VAL A 16 -17.86 -0.51 -7.52
N GLY A 17 -18.86 -1.01 -8.23
CA GLY A 17 -19.28 -2.42 -8.16
C GLY A 17 -20.20 -2.69 -6.97
N GLU A 18 -20.60 -3.96 -6.85
CA GLU A 18 -21.52 -4.46 -5.83
C GLU A 18 -21.01 -5.79 -5.26
N GLY A 19 -21.51 -6.19 -4.08
CA GLY A 19 -21.15 -7.46 -3.45
C GLY A 19 -20.18 -7.33 -2.28
N ALA A 20 -19.25 -8.29 -2.13
CA ALA A 20 -18.30 -8.32 -1.04
C ALA A 20 -17.37 -7.08 -1.05
N PRO A 21 -17.15 -6.41 0.10
CA PRO A 21 -16.34 -5.21 0.13
C PRO A 21 -14.85 -5.51 -0.07
N ILE A 22 -14.22 -4.74 -0.95
CA ILE A 22 -12.78 -4.77 -1.25
C ILE A 22 -12.23 -3.37 -0.96
N LEU A 23 -11.51 -3.20 0.14
CA LEU A 23 -10.86 -1.94 0.49
C LEU A 23 -9.46 -1.87 -0.13
N LEU A 24 -9.21 -0.82 -0.91
CA LEU A 24 -7.92 -0.56 -1.56
C LEU A 24 -7.16 0.55 -0.82
N ILE A 25 -5.99 0.24 -0.26
CA ILE A 25 -5.13 1.20 0.45
C ILE A 25 -3.89 1.50 -0.42
N HIS A 26 -3.86 2.70 -0.99
CA HIS A 26 -2.84 3.11 -1.95
C HIS A 26 -1.43 3.26 -1.34
N PRO A 27 -0.34 3.08 -2.15
CA PRO A 27 1.04 3.28 -1.73
C PRO A 27 1.39 4.77 -1.53
N SER A 28 2.60 5.03 -1.09
CA SER A 28 3.13 6.40 -0.98
C SER A 28 3.14 7.10 -2.34
N GLY A 29 2.80 8.39 -2.35
CA GLY A 29 2.75 9.22 -3.55
C GLY A 29 1.55 9.00 -4.46
N ALA A 30 0.76 7.96 -4.22
CA ALA A 30 -0.42 7.61 -5.00
C ALA A 30 -1.71 8.27 -4.49
N THR A 31 -2.85 7.93 -5.09
CA THR A 31 -4.20 8.36 -4.73
C THR A 31 -5.18 7.22 -5.00
N ALA A 32 -6.46 7.36 -4.64
CA ALA A 32 -7.50 6.40 -4.98
C ALA A 32 -7.56 6.09 -6.49
N SER A 33 -7.34 7.09 -7.35
CA SER A 33 -7.40 6.91 -8.80
C SER A 33 -6.19 6.16 -9.40
N THR A 34 -5.10 5.97 -8.66
CA THR A 34 -3.91 5.28 -9.18
C THR A 34 -4.02 3.76 -9.22
N TRP A 35 -5.15 3.19 -8.79
CA TRP A 35 -5.45 1.78 -9.00
C TRP A 35 -5.83 1.47 -10.46
N GLY A 36 -6.24 2.51 -11.24
CA GLY A 36 -6.48 2.40 -12.67
C GLY A 36 -7.45 1.28 -13.04
N SER A 37 -7.10 0.51 -14.08
CA SER A 37 -7.92 -0.61 -14.56
C SER A 37 -8.14 -1.72 -13.54
N ALA A 38 -7.28 -1.86 -12.53
CA ALA A 38 -7.49 -2.82 -11.46
C ALA A 38 -8.80 -2.55 -10.70
N THR A 39 -9.18 -1.27 -10.51
CA THR A 39 -10.46 -0.91 -9.89
C THR A 39 -11.65 -1.43 -10.71
N GLU A 40 -11.62 -1.23 -12.04
CA GLU A 40 -12.70 -1.65 -12.93
C GLU A 40 -12.82 -3.18 -13.01
N GLU A 41 -11.69 -3.88 -13.04
CA GLU A 41 -11.67 -5.34 -13.07
C GLU A 41 -12.16 -5.92 -11.74
N LEU A 42 -11.74 -5.40 -10.60
CA LEU A 42 -12.19 -5.81 -9.27
C LEU A 42 -13.67 -5.49 -9.04
N ALA A 43 -14.19 -4.40 -9.62
CA ALA A 43 -15.61 -4.02 -9.52
C ALA A 43 -16.56 -5.04 -10.15
N ARG A 44 -16.06 -5.97 -10.98
CA ARG A 44 -16.83 -7.07 -11.53
C ARG A 44 -17.04 -8.22 -10.55
N ILE A 45 -16.24 -8.28 -9.49
CA ILE A 45 -16.22 -9.38 -8.51
C ILE A 45 -16.55 -8.92 -7.09
N GLY A 46 -16.65 -7.61 -6.83
CA GLY A 46 -16.96 -7.08 -5.51
C GLY A 46 -17.24 -5.58 -5.50
N ARG A 47 -17.62 -5.07 -4.35
CA ARG A 47 -17.78 -3.63 -4.07
C ARG A 47 -16.42 -3.05 -3.72
N VAL A 48 -15.76 -2.41 -4.67
CA VAL A 48 -14.45 -1.78 -4.49
C VAL A 48 -14.60 -0.44 -3.80
N ILE A 49 -13.87 -0.25 -2.72
CA ILE A 49 -13.78 0.99 -1.94
C ILE A 49 -12.33 1.45 -2.03
N SER A 50 -12.08 2.58 -2.66
CA SER A 50 -10.78 3.24 -2.72
C SER A 50 -10.86 4.63 -2.12
N TYR A 51 -9.80 5.12 -1.48
CA TYR A 51 -9.81 6.42 -0.83
C TYR A 51 -8.46 7.11 -0.93
N ASP A 52 -8.48 8.43 -0.88
CA ASP A 52 -7.28 9.22 -0.69
C ASP A 52 -6.92 9.22 0.80
N ARG A 53 -5.74 8.74 1.16
CA ARG A 53 -5.32 8.72 2.56
C ARG A 53 -5.15 10.14 3.11
N ARG A 54 -5.20 10.31 4.41
CA ARG A 54 -4.95 11.59 5.11
C ARG A 54 -3.71 12.29 4.58
N GLY A 55 -3.83 13.58 4.27
CA GLY A 55 -2.75 14.39 3.70
C GLY A 55 -2.49 14.16 2.22
N TYR A 56 -3.32 13.36 1.55
CA TYR A 56 -3.23 13.08 0.11
C TYR A 56 -4.41 13.67 -0.66
N ALA A 57 -4.12 14.25 -1.81
CA ALA A 57 -5.04 14.66 -2.85
C ALA A 57 -6.33 15.36 -2.34
N ARG A 58 -7.48 14.67 -2.41
CA ARG A 58 -8.81 15.21 -2.06
C ARG A 58 -9.15 15.07 -0.58
N SER A 59 -8.40 14.25 0.16
CA SER A 59 -8.54 14.15 1.63
C SER A 59 -7.86 15.30 2.33
N GLY A 60 -8.47 15.74 3.44
CA GLY A 60 -7.91 16.77 4.29
C GLY A 60 -6.77 16.29 5.18
N GLY A 61 -6.45 17.14 6.15
CA GLY A 61 -5.47 16.86 7.20
C GLY A 61 -4.02 17.07 6.75
N GLU A 62 -3.14 17.13 7.74
CA GLU A 62 -1.69 17.18 7.51
C GLU A 62 -1.14 15.77 7.34
N PRO A 63 -0.02 15.62 6.59
CA PRO A 63 0.69 14.37 6.52
C PRO A 63 1.12 13.88 7.90
N VAL A 64 0.82 12.62 8.22
CA VAL A 64 1.14 12.00 9.51
C VAL A 64 2.23 10.93 9.38
N ARG A 65 2.97 10.73 10.46
CA ARG A 65 4.03 9.72 10.57
C ARG A 65 3.60 8.56 11.48
N SER A 66 2.35 8.13 11.33
CA SER A 66 1.74 7.11 12.20
C SER A 66 0.95 6.13 11.37
N VAL A 67 1.34 4.85 11.43
CA VAL A 67 0.55 3.75 10.83
C VAL A 67 -0.83 3.70 11.47
N SER A 68 -0.89 3.77 12.81
CA SER A 68 -2.15 3.66 13.54
C SER A 68 -3.17 4.74 13.16
N THR A 69 -2.73 5.97 12.86
CA THR A 69 -3.64 7.03 12.40
C THR A 69 -4.25 6.66 11.04
N HIS A 70 -3.44 6.20 10.09
CA HIS A 70 -3.96 5.73 8.80
C HIS A 70 -4.86 4.49 8.94
N THR A 71 -4.58 3.64 9.90
CA THR A 71 -5.41 2.47 10.24
C THR A 71 -6.76 2.89 10.80
N THR A 72 -6.78 3.88 11.71
CA THR A 72 -8.03 4.47 12.21
C THR A 72 -8.85 5.08 11.07
N ASP A 73 -8.21 5.74 10.12
CA ASP A 73 -8.87 6.30 8.94
C ASP A 73 -9.51 5.19 8.07
N ALA A 74 -8.79 4.12 7.81
CA ALA A 74 -9.31 2.98 7.04
C ALA A 74 -10.51 2.31 7.75
N ALA A 75 -10.42 2.14 9.07
CA ALA A 75 -11.51 1.61 9.89
C ALA A 75 -12.75 2.53 9.82
N ALA A 76 -12.56 3.84 9.95
CA ALA A 76 -13.66 4.82 9.89
C ALA A 76 -14.42 4.76 8.55
N ILE A 77 -13.74 4.51 7.44
CA ILE A 77 -14.38 4.32 6.12
C ILE A 77 -15.26 3.06 6.13
N LEU A 78 -14.73 1.92 6.57
CA LEU A 78 -15.49 0.66 6.61
C LEU A 78 -16.69 0.75 7.55
N GLU A 79 -16.53 1.38 8.72
CA GLU A 79 -17.60 1.60 9.69
C GLU A 79 -18.68 2.55 9.15
N HIS A 80 -18.28 3.67 8.53
CA HIS A 80 -19.22 4.61 7.90
C HIS A 80 -20.06 3.94 6.82
N LEU A 81 -19.44 3.10 6.02
CA LEU A 81 -20.10 2.36 4.95
C LEU A 81 -20.85 1.11 5.44
N ARG A 82 -20.75 0.82 6.75
CA ARG A 82 -21.38 -0.35 7.41
C ARG A 82 -21.10 -1.64 6.65
N THR A 83 -19.85 -1.83 6.23
CA THR A 83 -19.47 -3.04 5.51
C THR A 83 -19.42 -4.25 6.45
N PRO A 84 -19.74 -5.47 5.96
CA PRO A 84 -19.23 -6.68 6.61
C PRO A 84 -17.69 -6.68 6.53
N PRO A 85 -16.99 -7.62 7.22
CA PRO A 85 -15.54 -7.71 7.12
C PRO A 85 -15.05 -7.72 5.67
N ALA A 86 -14.11 -6.84 5.35
CA ALA A 86 -13.66 -6.55 4.01
C ALA A 86 -12.41 -7.34 3.60
N VAL A 87 -12.27 -7.63 2.31
CA VAL A 87 -10.99 -7.96 1.70
C VAL A 87 -10.15 -6.68 1.64
N VAL A 88 -9.04 -6.63 2.38
CA VAL A 88 -8.21 -5.42 2.46
C VAL A 88 -6.95 -5.61 1.63
N VAL A 89 -6.83 -4.82 0.57
CA VAL A 89 -5.72 -4.87 -0.37
C VAL A 89 -4.86 -3.62 -0.19
N GLY A 90 -3.60 -3.81 0.11
CA GLY A 90 -2.65 -2.71 0.22
C GLY A 90 -1.37 -2.96 -0.57
N THR A 91 -0.77 -1.87 -1.08
CA THR A 91 0.54 -1.93 -1.73
C THR A 91 1.54 -1.03 -1.00
N SER A 92 2.78 -1.48 -0.83
CA SER A 92 3.85 -0.71 -0.18
C SER A 92 3.43 -0.20 1.22
N ALA A 93 3.46 1.11 1.47
CA ALA A 93 2.97 1.70 2.72
C ALA A 93 1.51 1.31 3.02
N GLY A 94 0.64 1.25 2.00
CA GLY A 94 -0.74 0.77 2.13
C GLY A 94 -0.83 -0.69 2.60
N ALA A 95 0.11 -1.53 2.20
CA ALA A 95 0.19 -2.91 2.68
C ALA A 95 0.53 -2.99 4.18
N THR A 96 1.41 -2.10 4.65
CA THR A 96 1.70 -1.99 6.09
C THR A 96 0.45 -1.59 6.88
N MET A 97 -0.33 -0.64 6.35
CA MET A 97 -1.58 -0.17 6.96
C MET A 97 -2.66 -1.27 6.95
N ALA A 98 -2.75 -2.03 5.86
CA ALA A 98 -3.67 -3.17 5.76
C ALA A 98 -3.38 -4.24 6.83
N ILE A 99 -2.11 -4.53 7.07
CA ILE A 99 -1.68 -5.46 8.13
C ILE A 99 -1.97 -4.88 9.52
N ASP A 100 -1.66 -3.60 9.75
CA ASP A 100 -1.96 -2.96 11.04
C ASP A 100 -3.46 -2.89 11.30
N LEU A 101 -4.30 -2.77 10.26
CA LEU A 101 -5.75 -2.87 10.39
C LEU A 101 -6.18 -4.26 10.87
N ALA A 102 -5.58 -5.32 10.35
CA ALA A 102 -5.84 -6.68 10.81
C ALA A 102 -5.38 -6.92 12.26
N VAL A 103 -4.31 -6.25 12.72
CA VAL A 103 -3.88 -6.29 14.13
C VAL A 103 -4.88 -5.58 15.03
N ARG A 104 -5.33 -4.38 14.67
CA ARG A 104 -6.11 -3.50 15.55
C ARG A 104 -7.62 -3.71 15.46
N ARG A 105 -8.10 -4.11 14.30
CA ARG A 105 -9.51 -4.25 13.96
C ARG A 105 -9.76 -5.52 13.13
N PRO A 106 -9.42 -6.69 13.67
CA PRO A 106 -9.67 -7.96 12.99
C PRO A 106 -11.15 -8.18 12.66
N ASP A 107 -12.05 -7.54 13.41
CA ASP A 107 -13.49 -7.52 13.19
C ASP A 107 -13.92 -6.89 11.84
N LEU A 108 -13.10 -6.01 11.28
CA LEU A 108 -13.34 -5.36 9.98
C LEU A 108 -12.66 -6.04 8.79
N VAL A 109 -11.84 -7.07 9.04
CA VAL A 109 -10.96 -7.66 8.01
C VAL A 109 -11.28 -9.12 7.79
N GLN A 110 -11.67 -9.49 6.58
CA GLN A 110 -11.86 -10.88 6.16
C GLN A 110 -10.52 -11.53 5.78
N VAL A 111 -9.70 -10.81 5.03
CA VAL A 111 -8.37 -11.22 4.58
C VAL A 111 -7.54 -9.99 4.21
N VAL A 112 -6.23 -10.06 4.36
CA VAL A 112 -5.29 -9.05 3.87
C VAL A 112 -4.53 -9.57 2.67
N ILE A 113 -4.44 -8.76 1.61
CA ILE A 113 -3.51 -8.94 0.49
C ILE A 113 -2.50 -7.80 0.55
N ALA A 114 -1.28 -8.11 0.97
CA ALA A 114 -0.21 -7.16 1.24
C ALA A 114 0.90 -7.27 0.19
N HIS A 115 0.87 -6.37 -0.83
CA HIS A 115 1.90 -6.35 -1.83
C HIS A 115 3.10 -5.49 -1.39
N GLU A 116 4.24 -6.17 -1.21
CA GLU A 116 5.53 -5.55 -0.92
C GLU A 116 5.51 -4.50 0.19
N SER A 117 4.88 -4.84 1.33
CA SER A 117 5.00 -4.04 2.54
C SER A 117 6.48 -3.85 2.90
N PRO A 118 6.96 -2.61 3.12
CA PRO A 118 8.36 -2.34 3.43
C PRO A 118 8.74 -2.68 4.87
N TRP A 119 8.09 -3.68 5.51
CA TRP A 119 8.29 -4.03 6.91
C TRP A 119 9.75 -4.37 7.21
N ARG A 120 10.38 -3.58 8.09
CA ARG A 120 11.77 -3.72 8.48
C ARG A 120 12.74 -3.80 7.29
N PHE A 121 12.40 -3.13 6.17
CA PHE A 121 13.21 -3.19 4.96
C PHE A 121 14.67 -2.78 5.21
N THR A 122 14.91 -1.87 6.16
CA THR A 122 16.26 -1.42 6.56
C THR A 122 17.15 -2.55 7.05
N ARG A 123 16.58 -3.66 7.54
CA ARG A 123 17.35 -4.86 7.92
C ARG A 123 17.84 -5.67 6.71
N HIS A 124 17.26 -5.41 5.55
CA HIS A 124 17.53 -6.09 4.28
C HIS A 124 18.26 -5.19 3.28
N LEU A 125 18.54 -3.95 3.67
CA LEU A 125 19.40 -3.02 2.96
C LEU A 125 20.88 -3.25 3.39
N PRO A 126 21.82 -2.66 2.76
CA PRO A 126 21.82 -1.97 1.47
C PRO A 126 23.02 -2.32 0.62
N THR A 127 22.85 -2.19 -0.64
CA THR A 127 23.98 -1.96 -1.51
C THR A 127 24.39 -0.47 -1.46
N VAL A 128 25.65 -0.17 -1.80
CA VAL A 128 26.15 1.22 -1.87
C VAL A 128 25.22 2.15 -2.68
N PRO A 129 24.65 1.72 -3.83
CA PRO A 129 23.68 2.53 -4.59
C PRO A 129 22.42 2.90 -3.80
N GLN A 130 21.92 2.03 -2.93
CA GLN A 130 20.71 2.32 -2.12
C GLN A 130 21.02 3.36 -1.04
N VAL A 131 22.20 3.30 -0.41
CA VAL A 131 22.64 4.34 0.55
C VAL A 131 22.76 5.69 -0.15
N ALA A 132 23.35 5.73 -1.34
CA ALA A 132 23.49 6.95 -2.13
C ALA A 132 22.11 7.54 -2.51
N ALA A 133 21.14 6.68 -2.90
CA ALA A 133 19.77 7.11 -3.18
C ALA A 133 19.10 7.72 -1.94
N LEU A 134 19.23 7.10 -0.76
CA LEU A 134 18.69 7.63 0.49
C LEU A 134 19.33 8.96 0.87
N ALA A 135 20.65 9.10 0.72
CA ALA A 135 21.36 10.36 0.97
C ALA A 135 20.89 11.47 0.03
N LYS A 136 20.67 11.16 -1.25
CA LYS A 136 20.12 12.10 -2.23
C LYS A 136 18.72 12.55 -1.85
N ILE A 137 17.83 11.63 -1.49
CA ILE A 137 16.45 11.93 -1.05
C ILE A 137 16.47 12.86 0.16
N GLY A 138 17.26 12.53 1.19
CA GLY A 138 17.42 13.37 2.39
C GLY A 138 17.96 14.76 2.07
N SER A 139 18.98 14.85 1.22
CA SER A 139 19.56 16.13 0.78
C SER A 139 18.56 17.03 0.04
N LEU A 140 17.73 16.44 -0.84
CA LEU A 140 16.68 17.18 -1.55
C LEU A 140 15.60 17.67 -0.60
N ALA A 141 15.16 16.82 0.33
CA ALA A 141 14.15 17.17 1.33
C ALA A 141 14.61 18.31 2.25
N LEU A 142 15.87 18.25 2.75
CA LEU A 142 16.47 19.31 3.58
C LEU A 142 16.59 20.65 2.86
N ARG A 143 16.72 20.64 1.54
CA ARG A 143 16.73 21.86 0.71
C ARG A 143 15.34 22.37 0.31
N GLY A 144 14.27 21.80 0.88
CA GLY A 144 12.88 22.15 0.56
C GLY A 144 12.39 21.64 -0.81
N ARG A 145 13.21 20.85 -1.54
CA ARG A 145 12.87 20.29 -2.85
C ARG A 145 12.04 19.00 -2.68
N HIS A 146 10.92 19.11 -1.96
CA HIS A 146 10.12 17.93 -1.59
C HIS A 146 9.61 17.13 -2.79
N GLY A 147 9.18 17.81 -3.88
CA GLY A 147 8.73 17.14 -5.10
C GLY A 147 9.82 16.28 -5.75
N ASP A 148 11.05 16.80 -5.80
CA ASP A 148 12.19 16.07 -6.37
C ASP A 148 12.65 14.94 -5.44
N ALA A 149 12.55 15.14 -4.13
CA ALA A 149 12.84 14.11 -3.13
C ALA A 149 11.85 12.94 -3.25
N ALA A 150 10.55 13.24 -3.36
CA ALA A 150 9.51 12.23 -3.56
C ALA A 150 9.68 11.49 -4.88
N GLU A 151 9.98 12.19 -5.97
CA GLU A 151 10.26 11.53 -7.25
C GLU A 151 11.47 10.60 -7.17
N ALA A 152 12.57 11.04 -6.55
CA ALA A 152 13.76 10.21 -6.36
C ALA A 152 13.46 8.96 -5.52
N LEU A 153 12.64 9.10 -4.46
CA LEU A 153 12.17 8.01 -3.62
C LEU A 153 11.35 7.00 -4.45
N LEU A 154 10.36 7.49 -5.17
CA LEU A 154 9.44 6.64 -5.93
C LEU A 154 10.13 5.96 -7.12
N ARG A 155 11.01 6.66 -7.85
CA ARG A 155 11.85 6.03 -8.88
C ARG A 155 12.67 4.87 -8.32
N SER A 156 13.23 5.03 -7.13
CA SER A 156 13.99 3.96 -6.46
C SER A 156 13.09 2.81 -6.02
N ALA A 157 11.92 3.12 -5.45
CA ALA A 157 10.97 2.10 -4.99
C ALA A 157 10.41 1.25 -6.14
N TYR A 158 10.11 1.88 -7.28
CA TYR A 158 9.55 1.23 -8.47
C TYR A 158 10.61 0.67 -9.42
N SER A 159 11.89 0.58 -9.01
CA SER A 159 12.93 -0.02 -9.84
C SER A 159 12.74 -1.52 -10.01
N TYR A 160 13.09 -2.03 -11.20
CA TYR A 160 13.07 -3.44 -11.49
C TYR A 160 14.45 -4.09 -11.26
N ARG A 161 14.45 -5.38 -11.02
CA ARG A 161 15.66 -6.19 -10.81
C ARG A 161 16.55 -6.22 -12.07
N ASP A 162 15.93 -6.21 -13.22
CA ASP A 162 16.54 -6.28 -14.55
C ASP A 162 16.85 -4.90 -15.18
N GLY A 163 16.68 -3.85 -14.39
CA GLY A 163 16.92 -2.46 -14.80
C GLY A 163 15.66 -1.72 -15.22
N GLY A 164 15.74 -0.39 -15.24
CA GLY A 164 14.58 0.46 -15.47
C GLY A 164 13.68 0.60 -14.25
N THR A 165 12.53 1.23 -14.44
CA THR A 165 11.56 1.51 -13.37
C THR A 165 10.16 1.68 -13.93
N ALA A 166 9.14 1.20 -13.23
CA ALA A 166 7.74 1.46 -13.58
C ALA A 166 7.41 2.95 -13.61
N TRP A 167 8.13 3.78 -12.85
CA TRP A 167 7.93 5.22 -12.80
C TRP A 167 7.95 5.89 -14.19
N ASP A 168 8.81 5.43 -15.08
CA ASP A 168 8.94 6.02 -16.41
C ASP A 168 7.75 5.71 -17.34
N ALA A 169 7.05 4.62 -17.05
CA ALA A 169 5.84 4.20 -17.76
C ALA A 169 4.54 4.76 -17.17
N PHE A 170 4.59 5.34 -15.96
CA PHE A 170 3.39 5.89 -15.34
C PHE A 170 2.81 7.06 -16.15
N PRO A 171 1.47 7.20 -16.19
CA PRO A 171 0.80 8.37 -16.74
C PRO A 171 1.36 9.66 -16.11
N GLU A 172 1.48 10.69 -16.92
CA GLU A 172 2.03 12.00 -16.48
C GLU A 172 1.25 12.57 -15.28
N GLU A 173 -0.07 12.40 -15.26
CA GLU A 173 -0.94 12.82 -14.17
C GLU A 173 -0.60 12.14 -12.84
N TRP A 174 -0.21 10.84 -12.85
CA TRP A 174 0.20 10.13 -11.64
C TRP A 174 1.54 10.66 -11.12
N ARG A 175 2.50 10.93 -12.02
CA ARG A 175 3.78 11.54 -11.63
C ARG A 175 3.59 12.95 -11.06
N ARG A 176 2.69 13.74 -11.64
CA ARG A 176 2.32 15.06 -11.10
C ARG A 176 1.62 14.94 -9.73
N ALA A 177 0.70 13.99 -9.57
CA ALA A 177 0.04 13.72 -8.29
C ALA A 177 1.06 13.35 -7.21
N ALA A 178 2.01 12.48 -7.51
CA ALA A 178 3.08 12.10 -6.60
C ALA A 178 3.94 13.30 -6.16
N ARG A 179 4.26 14.22 -7.06
CA ARG A 179 4.98 15.46 -6.73
C ARG A 179 4.15 16.43 -5.88
N ARG A 180 2.83 16.54 -6.13
CA ARG A 180 1.92 17.33 -5.28
C ARG A 180 1.80 16.74 -3.88
N ASN A 181 1.75 15.40 -3.77
CA ASN A 181 1.64 14.66 -2.51
C ASN A 181 3.01 14.41 -1.84
N ALA A 182 4.06 15.15 -2.25
CA ALA A 182 5.43 14.87 -1.84
C ALA A 182 5.63 14.85 -0.32
N ARG A 183 5.00 15.79 0.42
CA ARG A 183 5.13 15.85 1.88
C ARG A 183 4.56 14.60 2.55
N ALA A 184 3.41 14.12 2.08
CA ALA A 184 2.79 12.89 2.57
C ALA A 184 3.61 11.65 2.18
N ALA A 185 4.13 11.58 0.95
CA ALA A 185 4.99 10.49 0.51
C ALA A 185 6.29 10.39 1.33
N LEU A 186 6.90 11.53 1.67
CA LEU A 186 8.08 11.58 2.53
C LEU A 186 7.76 11.25 3.99
N ALA A 187 6.57 11.63 4.49
CA ALA A 187 6.10 11.23 5.81
C ALA A 187 5.92 9.70 5.90
N ASP A 188 5.32 9.08 4.89
CA ASP A 188 5.20 7.63 4.78
C ASP A 188 6.57 6.94 4.79
N PHE A 189 7.54 7.48 4.07
CA PHE A 189 8.89 6.93 4.08
C PHE A 189 9.50 6.90 5.50
N LEU A 190 9.25 7.94 6.30
CA LEU A 190 9.68 7.98 7.69
C LEU A 190 8.91 6.98 8.57
N ILE A 191 7.64 6.71 8.27
CA ILE A 191 6.89 5.61 8.90
C ILE A 191 7.63 4.28 8.66
N THR A 192 8.10 4.04 7.44
CA THR A 192 8.76 2.77 7.09
C THR A 192 10.05 2.52 7.86
N ILE A 193 10.64 3.54 8.46
CA ILE A 193 11.87 3.44 9.28
C ILE A 193 11.55 3.15 10.76
N GLY A 194 10.38 3.54 11.28
CA GLY A 194 10.18 3.57 12.73
C GLY A 194 8.90 2.97 13.32
N ASN A 195 7.78 3.00 12.65
CA ASN A 195 6.46 2.73 13.26
C ASN A 195 5.71 1.57 12.59
N TYR A 196 6.27 0.38 12.64
CA TYR A 196 5.60 -0.82 12.14
C TYR A 196 4.86 -1.54 13.28
N PRO A 197 3.85 -2.38 12.96
CA PRO A 197 3.45 -3.38 13.93
C PRO A 197 4.68 -4.14 14.42
N SER A 198 4.80 -4.36 15.72
CA SER A 198 5.90 -5.13 16.28
C SER A 198 5.80 -6.60 15.86
N SER A 199 6.88 -7.39 16.03
CA SER A 199 6.77 -8.84 15.80
C SER A 199 5.78 -9.51 16.76
N ALA A 200 5.59 -8.96 17.96
CA ALA A 200 4.60 -9.45 18.90
C ALA A 200 3.17 -9.18 18.40
N ASP A 201 2.91 -7.96 17.88
CA ASP A 201 1.61 -7.62 17.29
C ASP A 201 1.32 -8.50 16.07
N LEU A 202 2.31 -8.72 15.19
CA LEU A 202 2.15 -9.57 14.00
C LEU A 202 1.85 -11.04 14.37
N ALA A 203 2.40 -11.52 15.48
CA ALA A 203 2.15 -12.87 15.97
C ALA A 203 0.71 -13.08 16.49
N THR A 204 -0.05 -12.00 16.72
CA THR A 204 -1.47 -12.06 17.14
C THR A 204 -2.45 -12.02 15.97
N VAL A 205 -1.97 -11.87 14.72
CA VAL A 205 -2.85 -11.80 13.55
C VAL A 205 -3.42 -13.18 13.23
N GLU A 206 -4.74 -13.33 13.40
CA GLU A 206 -5.49 -14.56 13.14
C GLU A 206 -6.16 -14.56 11.76
N VAL A 207 -6.46 -13.37 11.20
CA VAL A 207 -7.05 -13.27 9.86
C VAL A 207 -6.05 -13.74 8.79
N PRO A 208 -6.50 -14.39 7.72
CA PRO A 208 -5.62 -14.80 6.62
C PRO A 208 -4.87 -13.61 6.01
N VAL A 209 -3.57 -13.76 5.76
CA VAL A 209 -2.73 -12.74 5.11
C VAL A 209 -2.01 -13.35 3.92
N VAL A 210 -2.13 -12.73 2.75
CA VAL A 210 -1.38 -13.08 1.55
C VAL A 210 -0.31 -12.03 1.34
N CYS A 211 0.93 -12.34 1.73
CA CYS A 211 2.09 -11.50 1.49
C CYS A 211 2.60 -11.71 0.06
N THR A 212 2.59 -10.69 -0.77
CA THR A 212 2.95 -10.83 -2.18
C THR A 212 4.20 -10.05 -2.54
N HIS A 213 4.92 -10.55 -3.57
CA HIS A 213 6.06 -9.85 -4.18
C HIS A 213 6.04 -10.04 -5.69
N GLY A 214 6.59 -9.06 -6.40
CA GLY A 214 6.67 -9.13 -7.86
C GLY A 214 7.85 -9.96 -8.34
N SER A 215 7.68 -10.66 -9.47
CA SER A 215 8.77 -11.43 -10.09
C SER A 215 9.89 -10.57 -10.66
N ARG A 216 9.59 -9.28 -10.96
CA ARG A 216 10.55 -8.29 -11.45
C ARG A 216 11.12 -7.40 -10.34
N SER A 217 10.62 -7.52 -9.12
CA SER A 217 11.11 -6.73 -7.99
C SER A 217 12.54 -7.10 -7.59
N PRO A 218 13.31 -6.14 -7.05
CA PRO A 218 14.65 -6.41 -6.52
C PRO A 218 14.63 -7.51 -5.44
N ASN A 219 15.67 -8.32 -5.40
CA ASN A 219 15.77 -9.48 -4.50
C ASN A 219 15.59 -9.14 -3.01
N PHE A 220 15.89 -7.91 -2.59
CA PHE A 220 15.67 -7.51 -1.20
C PHE A 220 14.17 -7.47 -0.84
N MET A 221 13.29 -7.12 -1.79
CA MET A 221 11.84 -7.13 -1.57
C MET A 221 11.31 -8.53 -1.28
N PHE A 222 11.81 -9.54 -2.00
CA PHE A 222 11.51 -10.94 -1.65
C PHE A 222 11.91 -11.28 -0.21
N ARG A 223 13.12 -10.85 0.23
CA ARG A 223 13.58 -11.08 1.61
C ARG A 223 12.71 -10.37 2.65
N VAL A 224 12.31 -9.11 2.36
CA VAL A 224 11.40 -8.34 3.21
C VAL A 224 10.05 -9.05 3.32
N THR A 225 9.43 -9.42 2.19
CA THR A 225 8.14 -10.12 2.15
C THR A 225 8.21 -11.45 2.91
N ARG A 226 9.28 -12.22 2.72
CA ARG A 226 9.49 -13.48 3.44
C ARG A 226 9.61 -13.28 4.95
N SER A 227 10.36 -12.25 5.38
CA SER A 227 10.49 -11.93 6.81
C SER A 227 9.16 -11.54 7.43
N LEU A 228 8.35 -10.75 6.71
CA LEU A 228 7.01 -10.38 7.13
C LEU A 228 6.10 -11.61 7.24
N ALA A 229 6.02 -12.44 6.18
CA ALA A 229 5.20 -13.64 6.18
C ALA A 229 5.59 -14.62 7.30
N SER A 230 6.89 -14.73 7.62
CA SER A 230 7.36 -15.56 8.74
C SER A 230 6.99 -15.02 10.12
N ALA A 231 6.63 -13.75 10.23
CA ALA A 231 6.23 -13.12 11.50
C ALA A 231 4.72 -13.22 11.77
N ILE A 232 3.91 -13.62 10.79
CA ILE A 232 2.45 -13.70 10.85
C ILE A 232 2.04 -15.17 10.73
N PRO A 233 1.45 -15.80 11.77
CA PRO A 233 1.09 -17.22 11.74
C PRO A 233 0.16 -17.62 10.61
N ALA A 234 -0.82 -16.77 10.28
CA ALA A 234 -1.82 -16.98 9.24
C ALA A 234 -1.37 -16.52 7.83
N ALA A 235 -0.09 -16.18 7.64
CA ALA A 235 0.39 -15.67 6.36
C ALA A 235 0.79 -16.77 5.38
N ARG A 236 0.50 -16.48 4.10
CA ARG A 236 1.02 -17.22 2.95
C ARG A 236 1.77 -16.26 2.05
N MET A 237 2.77 -16.76 1.31
CA MET A 237 3.48 -15.99 0.30
C MET A 237 2.96 -16.32 -1.08
N HIS A 238 2.86 -15.29 -1.93
CA HIS A 238 2.56 -15.46 -3.35
C HIS A 238 3.46 -14.55 -4.20
N ARG A 239 3.96 -15.09 -5.32
CA ARG A 239 4.74 -14.35 -6.31
C ARG A 239 3.85 -13.95 -7.47
N ILE A 240 3.78 -12.65 -7.78
CA ILE A 240 3.00 -12.15 -8.91
C ILE A 240 3.91 -12.07 -10.14
N GLU A 241 3.64 -12.87 -11.16
CA GLU A 241 4.42 -12.88 -12.39
C GLU A 241 4.22 -11.60 -13.20
N GLY A 242 5.32 -11.10 -13.78
CA GLY A 242 5.35 -9.86 -14.54
C GLY A 242 5.35 -8.58 -13.70
N ALA A 243 5.02 -8.67 -12.42
CA ALA A 243 4.96 -7.53 -11.53
C ALA A 243 6.32 -7.11 -10.98
N GLY A 244 6.47 -5.78 -10.80
CA GLY A 244 7.39 -5.16 -9.86
C GLY A 244 6.64 -4.59 -8.67
N HIS A 245 7.18 -3.54 -8.07
CA HIS A 245 6.55 -2.85 -6.93
C HIS A 245 5.19 -2.20 -7.27
N ALA A 246 4.93 -1.94 -8.54
CA ALA A 246 3.66 -1.40 -9.05
C ALA A 246 2.74 -2.52 -9.60
N ALA A 247 2.56 -3.63 -8.89
CA ALA A 247 1.79 -4.77 -9.37
C ALA A 247 0.41 -4.43 -9.98
N PRO A 248 -0.40 -3.50 -9.42
CA PRO A 248 -1.67 -3.09 -10.02
C PRO A 248 -1.54 -2.47 -11.41
N PHE A 249 -0.36 -1.95 -11.76
CA PHE A 249 -0.03 -1.34 -13.04
C PHE A 249 0.77 -2.29 -13.96
N ASP A 250 1.81 -2.93 -13.42
CA ASP A 250 2.73 -3.76 -14.16
C ASP A 250 2.10 -5.05 -14.68
N ALA A 251 1.21 -5.64 -13.86
CA ALA A 251 0.63 -6.96 -14.05
C ALA A 251 -0.81 -6.99 -13.54
N THR A 252 -1.64 -6.05 -13.99
CA THR A 252 -3.02 -5.85 -13.52
C THR A 252 -3.80 -7.16 -13.50
N THR A 253 -3.82 -7.90 -14.60
CA THR A 253 -4.57 -9.16 -14.71
C THR A 253 -4.12 -10.19 -13.65
N ASN A 254 -2.80 -10.40 -13.49
CA ASN A 254 -2.28 -11.36 -12.50
C ASN A 254 -2.55 -10.88 -11.06
N PHE A 255 -2.50 -9.57 -10.83
CA PHE A 255 -2.81 -8.98 -9.53
C PHE A 255 -4.29 -9.15 -9.18
N VAL A 256 -5.19 -8.83 -10.11
CA VAL A 256 -6.65 -8.98 -9.93
C VAL A 256 -7.04 -10.46 -9.79
N GLN A 257 -6.44 -11.35 -10.60
CA GLN A 257 -6.71 -12.79 -10.50
C GLN A 257 -6.35 -13.35 -9.13
N LEU A 258 -5.20 -12.96 -8.56
CA LEU A 258 -4.83 -13.34 -7.20
C LEU A 258 -5.88 -12.92 -6.16
N ILE A 259 -6.40 -11.69 -6.28
CA ILE A 259 -7.43 -11.18 -5.38
C ILE A 259 -8.72 -11.99 -5.55
N ALA A 260 -9.14 -12.25 -6.79
CA ALA A 260 -10.32 -13.04 -7.11
C ALA A 260 -10.21 -14.47 -6.55
N ASP A 261 -9.08 -15.14 -6.77
CA ASP A 261 -8.82 -16.48 -6.25
C ASP A 261 -8.84 -16.52 -4.71
N THR A 262 -8.29 -15.45 -4.09
CA THR A 262 -8.30 -15.32 -2.63
C THR A 262 -9.72 -15.17 -2.10
N ILE A 263 -10.56 -14.36 -2.73
CA ILE A 263 -11.97 -14.19 -2.36
C ILE A 263 -12.73 -15.52 -2.54
N HIS A 264 -12.52 -16.19 -3.65
CA HIS A 264 -13.20 -17.46 -3.94
C HIS A 264 -12.89 -18.56 -2.91
N LEU A 265 -11.63 -18.61 -2.43
CA LEU A 265 -11.22 -19.55 -1.39
C LEU A 265 -11.83 -19.26 0.00
N LEU A 266 -12.37 -18.08 0.22
CA LEU A 266 -13.03 -17.67 1.48
C LEU A 266 -14.55 -17.77 1.41
N THR A 267 -15.10 -17.99 0.22
CA THR A 267 -16.55 -18.17 0.01
C THR A 267 -16.82 -19.68 0.08
N PRO A 268 -17.65 -20.15 1.03
CA PRO A 268 -17.96 -21.59 1.20
C PRO A 268 -18.70 -22.19 0.00
#